data_41cb261cee00a212a7c952e43a3ffe3b
#
_entry.id   41cb261cee00a212a7c952e43a3ffe3b
#
_cell.length_a   1.000
_cell.length_b   1.000
_cell.length_c   1.000
_cell.angle_alpha   90.00
_cell.angle_beta   90.00
_cell.angle_gamma   90.00
#
_symmetry.space_group_name_H-M   'P 1'
#
loop_
_entity.id
_entity.type
_entity.pdbx_description
1 polymer ?
#
loop_
_entity_poly.entity_id
_entity_poly.type
_entity_poly.pdbx_seq_one_letter_code
_entity_poly.pdbx_strand_id
1 'polypeptide(L)'
;MDKFSAIRSFLQVVETGAFTRAAESLGLPKSTVTRQIQALENELGVKLLHRSSRRLSLTEQGEVYHKGAQALLIQAEKLDSSVSGAAGTWRGQLRVDMPGALAYCLIIPRLGDFMDRYPDLQIITSVGNRTSDLIENQFDCVIRIGRLHDDSLVARSLGALPMVVCAAPAYLKRQGKPSHPTQLVHFHHIQVRSPQSGRRFEHQLMKASESFPLSGPFQISVNDAYAAFSAARAGLGIVTTYEFLVADALRKGDLIRLFDDWQVDELPVHIAWPENRQLAPRIRLFADWVREQFSVTGMTGRP
;
A
#
# COMPACT_ATOMS: atom_id res chain seq x y z
N MET A 1 -10.14 11.15 -36.69
CA MET A 1 -10.37 10.31 -35.51
C MET A 1 -9.93 11.09 -34.27
N ASP A 2 -10.67 11.10 -33.18
CA ASP A 2 -10.13 11.59 -31.92
C ASP A 2 -9.14 10.54 -31.36
N LYS A 3 -7.86 10.85 -31.45
CA LYS A 3 -6.77 9.96 -31.09
C LYS A 3 -6.77 9.65 -29.59
N PHE A 4 -7.10 10.63 -28.73
CA PHE A 4 -7.20 10.43 -27.28
C PHE A 4 -8.32 9.47 -26.89
N SER A 5 -9.49 9.58 -27.52
CA SER A 5 -10.58 8.63 -27.32
C SER A 5 -10.23 7.22 -27.77
N ALA A 6 -9.50 7.07 -28.89
CA ALA A 6 -9.03 5.77 -29.34
C ALA A 6 -7.97 5.15 -28.41
N ILE A 7 -7.06 5.96 -27.89
CA ILE A 7 -6.08 5.54 -26.87
C ILE A 7 -6.80 5.07 -25.61
N ARG A 8 -7.76 5.84 -25.09
CA ARG A 8 -8.56 5.44 -23.91
C ARG A 8 -9.27 4.11 -24.13
N SER A 9 -9.90 3.93 -25.29
CA SER A 9 -10.56 2.68 -25.65
C SER A 9 -9.60 1.49 -25.71
N PHE A 10 -8.40 1.68 -26.28
CA PHE A 10 -7.36 0.66 -26.31
C PHE A 10 -6.91 0.27 -24.89
N LEU A 11 -6.56 1.23 -24.06
CA LEU A 11 -6.12 0.99 -22.68
C LEU A 11 -7.20 0.28 -21.88
N GLN A 12 -8.48 0.69 -22.01
CA GLN A 12 -9.59 0.08 -21.30
C GLN A 12 -9.86 -1.37 -21.75
N VAL A 13 -9.67 -1.68 -23.03
CA VAL A 13 -9.79 -3.05 -23.54
C VAL A 13 -8.67 -3.94 -23.03
N VAL A 14 -7.45 -3.43 -22.92
CA VAL A 14 -6.32 -4.14 -22.32
C VAL A 14 -6.57 -4.42 -20.84
N GLU A 15 -7.02 -3.42 -20.08
CA GLU A 15 -7.28 -3.52 -18.65
C GLU A 15 -8.40 -4.52 -18.32
N THR A 16 -9.51 -4.46 -19.05
CA THR A 16 -10.68 -5.32 -18.79
C THR A 16 -10.56 -6.71 -19.43
N GLY A 17 -9.61 -6.87 -20.36
CA GLY A 17 -9.43 -8.11 -21.14
C GLY A 17 -10.57 -8.44 -22.11
N ALA A 18 -11.55 -7.52 -22.32
CA ALA A 18 -12.68 -7.75 -23.20
C ALA A 18 -13.29 -6.46 -23.74
N PHE A 19 -13.60 -6.43 -25.05
CA PHE A 19 -14.25 -5.28 -25.69
C PHE A 19 -15.61 -4.91 -25.09
N THR A 20 -16.37 -5.90 -24.64
CA THR A 20 -17.70 -5.68 -24.04
C THR A 20 -17.58 -4.97 -22.70
N ARG A 21 -16.70 -5.47 -21.81
CA ARG A 21 -16.46 -4.86 -20.50
C ARG A 21 -15.84 -3.46 -20.62
N ALA A 22 -14.95 -3.26 -21.57
CA ALA A 22 -14.40 -1.93 -21.85
C ALA A 22 -15.47 -0.95 -22.32
N ALA A 23 -16.38 -1.39 -23.16
CA ALA A 23 -17.49 -0.58 -23.66
C ALA A 23 -18.44 -0.16 -22.54
N GLU A 24 -18.81 -1.10 -21.65
CA GLU A 24 -19.62 -0.84 -20.46
C GLU A 24 -18.94 0.17 -19.53
N SER A 25 -17.64 -0.02 -19.25
CA SER A 25 -16.86 0.89 -18.39
C SER A 25 -16.73 2.29 -18.97
N LEU A 26 -16.64 2.42 -20.30
CA LEU A 26 -16.53 3.73 -20.99
C LEU A 26 -17.89 4.38 -21.29
N GLY A 27 -19.01 3.70 -21.03
CA GLY A 27 -20.34 4.17 -21.41
C GLY A 27 -20.53 4.30 -22.91
N LEU A 28 -19.82 3.49 -23.73
CA LEU A 28 -19.83 3.53 -25.17
C LEU A 28 -20.39 2.26 -25.80
N PRO A 29 -20.99 2.31 -26.99
CA PRO A 29 -21.33 1.12 -27.74
C PRO A 29 -20.07 0.30 -28.08
N LYS A 30 -20.15 -1.04 -27.98
CA LYS A 30 -19.04 -1.96 -28.34
C LYS A 30 -18.50 -1.72 -29.75
N SER A 31 -19.38 -1.41 -30.70
CA SER A 31 -19.01 -1.06 -32.08
C SER A 31 -18.12 0.18 -32.18
N THR A 32 -18.37 1.17 -31.30
CA THR A 32 -17.56 2.39 -31.21
C THR A 32 -16.17 2.09 -30.71
N VAL A 33 -16.05 1.35 -29.59
CA VAL A 33 -14.75 0.91 -29.04
C VAL A 33 -13.95 0.11 -30.09
N THR A 34 -14.61 -0.84 -30.75
CA THR A 34 -13.97 -1.64 -31.82
C THR A 34 -13.46 -0.76 -32.94
N ARG A 35 -14.28 0.18 -33.42
CA ARG A 35 -13.93 1.08 -34.53
C ARG A 35 -12.77 2.02 -34.14
N GLN A 36 -12.77 2.53 -32.93
CA GLN A 36 -11.69 3.39 -32.42
C GLN A 36 -10.35 2.67 -32.39
N ILE A 37 -10.30 1.43 -31.88
CA ILE A 37 -9.08 0.64 -31.86
C ILE A 37 -8.63 0.24 -33.28
N GLN A 38 -9.54 -0.12 -34.17
CA GLN A 38 -9.20 -0.41 -35.54
C GLN A 38 -8.61 0.82 -36.26
N ALA A 39 -9.20 2.00 -36.05
CA ALA A 39 -8.70 3.24 -36.61
C ALA A 39 -7.30 3.60 -36.05
N LEU A 40 -7.06 3.32 -34.77
CA LEU A 40 -5.74 3.50 -34.14
C LEU A 40 -4.70 2.55 -34.74
N GLU A 41 -5.00 1.26 -34.86
CA GLU A 41 -4.13 0.27 -35.49
C GLU A 41 -3.83 0.62 -36.96
N ASN A 42 -4.83 1.12 -37.69
CA ASN A 42 -4.65 1.53 -39.09
C ASN A 42 -3.76 2.78 -39.21
N GLU A 43 -3.90 3.76 -38.31
CA GLU A 43 -3.05 4.97 -38.31
C GLU A 43 -1.61 4.62 -37.99
N LEU A 44 -1.37 3.66 -37.05
CA LEU A 44 -0.06 3.20 -36.68
C LEU A 44 0.56 2.20 -37.68
N GLY A 45 -0.25 1.62 -38.56
CA GLY A 45 0.17 0.60 -39.53
C GLY A 45 0.52 -0.75 -38.91
N VAL A 46 0.19 -0.96 -37.64
CA VAL A 46 0.51 -2.20 -36.91
C VAL A 46 -0.68 -2.67 -36.07
N LYS A 47 -0.72 -3.98 -35.78
CA LYS A 47 -1.69 -4.55 -34.83
C LYS A 47 -1.18 -4.40 -33.43
N LEU A 48 -2.03 -3.92 -32.52
CA LEU A 48 -1.75 -3.78 -31.10
C LEU A 48 -2.32 -4.94 -30.27
N LEU A 49 -3.37 -5.61 -30.79
CA LEU A 49 -4.07 -6.68 -30.11
C LEU A 49 -4.12 -7.96 -30.97
N HIS A 50 -3.79 -9.09 -30.35
CA HIS A 50 -4.13 -10.41 -30.89
C HIS A 50 -5.60 -10.71 -30.57
N ARG A 51 -6.40 -10.90 -31.61
CA ARG A 51 -7.81 -11.24 -31.50
C ARG A 51 -7.98 -12.75 -31.76
N SER A 52 -7.86 -13.57 -30.72
CA SER A 52 -8.29 -14.97 -30.83
C SER A 52 -9.68 -15.15 -30.21
N SER A 53 -10.41 -16.16 -30.64
CA SER A 53 -11.76 -16.47 -30.13
C SER A 53 -11.78 -16.83 -28.64
N ARG A 54 -10.61 -17.07 -28.00
CA ARG A 54 -10.49 -17.53 -26.62
C ARG A 54 -9.78 -16.55 -25.67
N ARG A 55 -8.91 -15.66 -26.17
CA ARG A 55 -8.19 -14.67 -25.33
C ARG A 55 -7.81 -13.44 -26.13
N LEU A 56 -7.88 -12.30 -25.44
CA LEU A 56 -7.32 -11.04 -25.89
C LEU A 56 -5.91 -10.92 -25.29
N SER A 57 -4.90 -10.62 -26.11
CA SER A 57 -3.54 -10.35 -25.64
C SER A 57 -2.91 -9.22 -26.47
N LEU A 58 -1.92 -8.54 -25.89
CA LEU A 58 -1.12 -7.56 -26.60
C LEU A 58 -0.19 -8.23 -27.60
N THR A 59 0.10 -7.53 -28.71
CA THR A 59 1.26 -7.81 -29.57
C THR A 59 2.50 -7.18 -28.93
N GLU A 60 3.70 -7.47 -29.43
CA GLU A 60 4.93 -6.80 -29.02
C GLU A 60 4.83 -5.27 -29.20
N GLN A 61 4.31 -4.83 -30.34
CA GLN A 61 4.03 -3.41 -30.63
C GLN A 61 2.93 -2.86 -29.69
N GLY A 62 1.95 -3.70 -29.33
CA GLY A 62 0.90 -3.39 -28.38
C GLY A 62 1.44 -3.12 -26.97
N GLU A 63 2.43 -3.88 -26.51
CA GLU A 63 3.07 -3.67 -25.21
C GLU A 63 3.83 -2.33 -25.17
N VAL A 64 4.62 -2.06 -26.21
CA VAL A 64 5.35 -0.79 -26.35
C VAL A 64 4.37 0.38 -26.38
N TYR A 65 3.30 0.27 -27.20
CA TYR A 65 2.29 1.31 -27.34
C TYR A 65 1.50 1.51 -26.06
N HIS A 66 1.16 0.44 -25.34
CA HIS A 66 0.43 0.48 -24.06
C HIS A 66 1.17 1.34 -23.02
N LYS A 67 2.48 1.07 -22.82
CA LYS A 67 3.32 1.85 -21.90
C LYS A 67 3.38 3.33 -22.26
N GLY A 68 3.63 3.63 -23.56
CA GLY A 68 3.70 5.00 -24.04
C GLY A 68 2.37 5.75 -23.99
N ALA A 69 1.27 5.06 -24.32
CA ALA A 69 -0.08 5.63 -24.30
C ALA A 69 -0.56 5.98 -22.88
N GLN A 70 -0.24 5.14 -21.89
CA GLN A 70 -0.51 5.47 -20.47
C GLN A 70 0.22 6.74 -20.05
N ALA A 71 1.52 6.83 -20.35
CA ALA A 71 2.32 8.02 -20.03
C ALA A 71 1.77 9.29 -20.70
N LEU A 72 1.33 9.19 -21.97
CA LEU A 72 0.76 10.31 -22.70
C LEU A 72 -0.55 10.82 -22.09
N LEU A 73 -1.47 9.94 -21.70
CA LEU A 73 -2.72 10.35 -21.03
C LEU A 73 -2.45 11.02 -19.70
N ILE A 74 -1.50 10.49 -18.92
CA ILE A 74 -1.07 11.11 -17.66
C ILE A 74 -0.52 12.52 -17.90
N GLN A 75 0.26 12.72 -18.96
CA GLN A 75 0.78 14.05 -19.30
C GLN A 75 -0.32 15.02 -19.76
N ALA A 76 -1.29 14.54 -20.55
CA ALA A 76 -2.43 15.34 -20.94
C ALA A 76 -3.27 15.79 -19.73
N GLU A 77 -3.58 14.89 -18.81
CA GLU A 77 -4.29 15.22 -17.57
C GLU A 77 -3.50 16.20 -16.69
N LYS A 78 -2.17 16.12 -16.68
CA LYS A 78 -1.30 17.09 -15.99
C LYS A 78 -1.41 18.48 -16.59
N LEU A 79 -1.40 18.55 -17.91
CA LEU A 79 -1.52 19.82 -18.63
C LEU A 79 -2.88 20.48 -18.33
N ASP A 80 -3.96 19.71 -18.43
CA ASP A 80 -5.31 20.19 -18.15
C ASP A 80 -5.42 20.70 -16.70
N SER A 81 -4.86 19.98 -15.74
CA SER A 81 -4.87 20.37 -14.33
C SER A 81 -3.96 21.57 -14.04
N SER A 82 -2.88 21.77 -14.79
CA SER A 82 -1.98 22.92 -14.61
C SER A 82 -2.60 24.24 -15.07
N VAL A 83 -3.52 24.17 -16.02
CA VAL A 83 -4.19 25.34 -16.64
C VAL A 83 -5.52 25.66 -15.92
N SER A 84 -6.19 24.65 -15.35
CA SER A 84 -7.51 24.81 -14.72
C SER A 84 -7.48 25.60 -13.40
N GLY A 85 -6.32 25.97 -12.90
CA GLY A 85 -6.15 26.79 -11.71
C GLY A 85 -6.65 26.12 -10.42
N ALA A 86 -6.34 26.69 -9.26
CA ALA A 86 -6.64 26.14 -7.92
C ALA A 86 -8.15 25.99 -7.55
N ALA A 87 -9.08 26.14 -8.50
CA ALA A 87 -10.52 25.98 -8.36
C ALA A 87 -11.11 24.82 -9.17
N GLY A 88 -10.27 23.99 -9.81
CA GLY A 88 -10.74 22.85 -10.60
C GLY A 88 -11.16 21.69 -9.71
N THR A 89 -12.34 21.15 -9.92
CA THR A 89 -12.81 19.90 -9.32
C THR A 89 -11.84 18.77 -9.70
N TRP A 90 -11.11 18.25 -8.72
CA TRP A 90 -10.20 17.12 -8.89
C TRP A 90 -11.02 15.87 -9.21
N ARG A 91 -10.92 15.37 -10.46
CA ARG A 91 -11.70 14.23 -10.95
C ARG A 91 -10.79 13.06 -11.32
N GLY A 92 -11.35 11.86 -11.29
CA GLY A 92 -10.68 10.64 -11.74
C GLY A 92 -10.38 9.64 -10.64
N GLN A 93 -9.56 8.65 -10.95
CA GLN A 93 -9.23 7.56 -10.05
C GLN A 93 -7.84 7.73 -9.48
N LEU A 94 -7.68 7.43 -8.19
CA LEU A 94 -6.40 7.30 -7.49
C LEU A 94 -6.26 5.86 -7.01
N ARG A 95 -5.25 5.15 -7.54
CA ARG A 95 -4.96 3.76 -7.19
C ARG A 95 -3.84 3.71 -6.16
N VAL A 96 -4.13 3.19 -4.97
CA VAL A 96 -3.20 3.15 -3.83
C VAL A 96 -3.03 1.73 -3.33
N ASP A 97 -1.79 1.29 -3.14
CA ASP A 97 -1.49 0.04 -2.44
C ASP A 97 -0.89 0.33 -1.07
N MET A 98 -1.36 -0.38 -0.04
CA MET A 98 -0.96 -0.11 1.33
C MET A 98 -0.97 -1.36 2.23
N PRO A 99 -0.13 -1.41 3.29
CA PRO A 99 -0.14 -2.50 4.26
C PRO A 99 -1.47 -2.57 5.04
N GLY A 100 -1.92 -3.81 5.30
CA GLY A 100 -3.20 -4.07 5.98
C GLY A 100 -3.35 -3.35 7.31
N ALA A 101 -2.32 -3.34 8.14
CA ALA A 101 -2.38 -2.66 9.44
C ALA A 101 -2.68 -1.16 9.30
N LEU A 102 -2.02 -0.46 8.39
CA LEU A 102 -2.28 0.97 8.13
C LEU A 102 -3.65 1.19 7.48
N ALA A 103 -4.01 0.33 6.51
CA ALA A 103 -5.29 0.42 5.84
C ALA A 103 -6.45 0.35 6.84
N TYR A 104 -6.50 -0.68 7.65
CA TYR A 104 -7.65 -0.95 8.54
C TYR A 104 -7.71 -0.04 9.76
N CYS A 105 -6.56 0.32 10.34
CA CYS A 105 -6.55 1.08 11.58
C CYS A 105 -6.45 2.59 11.39
N LEU A 106 -5.85 3.04 10.30
CA LEU A 106 -5.51 4.45 10.14
C LEU A 106 -6.18 5.11 8.93
N ILE A 107 -6.00 4.54 7.74
CA ILE A 107 -6.37 5.23 6.49
C ILE A 107 -7.86 5.10 6.18
N ILE A 108 -8.37 3.86 6.02
CA ILE A 108 -9.75 3.61 5.60
C ILE A 108 -10.78 4.21 6.58
N PRO A 109 -10.62 4.09 7.92
CA PRO A 109 -11.59 4.68 8.85
C PRO A 109 -11.69 6.21 8.77
N ARG A 110 -10.69 6.88 8.21
CA ARG A 110 -10.65 8.35 8.06
C ARG A 110 -10.83 8.82 6.63
N LEU A 111 -10.95 7.90 5.68
CA LEU A 111 -11.00 8.22 4.25
C LEU A 111 -12.21 9.08 3.87
N GLY A 112 -13.28 9.06 4.69
CA GLY A 112 -14.43 9.95 4.53
C GLY A 112 -14.05 11.42 4.49
N ASP A 113 -13.17 11.87 5.38
CA ASP A 113 -12.66 13.26 5.38
C ASP A 113 -11.95 13.63 4.06
N PHE A 114 -11.19 12.71 3.48
CA PHE A 114 -10.58 12.93 2.16
C PHE A 114 -11.62 13.00 1.03
N MET A 115 -12.61 12.11 1.07
CA MET A 115 -13.69 12.08 0.07
C MET A 115 -14.58 13.33 0.13
N ASP A 116 -14.82 13.85 1.33
CA ASP A 116 -15.58 15.10 1.52
C ASP A 116 -14.83 16.32 0.97
N ARG A 117 -13.48 16.33 1.11
CA ARG A 117 -12.64 17.39 0.53
C ARG A 117 -12.52 17.29 -1.00
N TYR A 118 -12.60 16.07 -1.55
CA TYR A 118 -12.40 15.78 -2.98
C TYR A 118 -13.47 14.83 -3.53
N PRO A 119 -14.74 15.28 -3.63
CA PRO A 119 -15.90 14.42 -3.92
C PRO A 119 -15.88 13.78 -5.32
N ASP A 120 -15.15 14.36 -6.26
CA ASP A 120 -15.04 13.85 -7.63
C ASP A 120 -13.86 12.86 -7.81
N LEU A 121 -13.07 12.58 -6.75
CA LEU A 121 -12.01 11.59 -6.77
C LEU A 121 -12.55 10.22 -6.33
N GLN A 122 -12.26 9.21 -7.13
CA GLN A 122 -12.48 7.80 -6.76
C GLN A 122 -11.19 7.18 -6.26
N ILE A 123 -11.23 6.51 -5.11
CA ILE A 123 -10.07 5.83 -4.55
C ILE A 123 -10.22 4.32 -4.74
N ILE A 124 -9.24 3.71 -5.40
CA ILE A 124 -9.12 2.27 -5.55
C ILE A 124 -7.97 1.81 -4.68
N THR A 125 -8.26 1.03 -3.64
CA THR A 125 -7.25 0.53 -2.72
C THR A 125 -6.95 -0.93 -2.98
N SER A 126 -5.66 -1.27 -3.02
CA SER A 126 -5.15 -2.61 -2.79
C SER A 126 -4.61 -2.68 -1.37
N VAL A 127 -4.98 -3.71 -0.65
CA VAL A 127 -4.57 -3.89 0.75
C VAL A 127 -3.84 -5.21 0.88
N GLY A 128 -2.56 -5.14 1.21
CA GLY A 128 -1.74 -6.33 1.34
C GLY A 128 -0.32 -6.02 1.80
N ASN A 129 0.41 -7.09 2.15
CA ASN A 129 1.79 -6.97 2.64
C ASN A 129 2.83 -7.39 1.58
N ARG A 130 2.41 -7.82 0.38
CA ARG A 130 3.34 -8.08 -0.73
C ARG A 130 3.69 -6.77 -1.41
N THR A 131 4.94 -6.58 -1.78
CA THR A 131 5.32 -5.50 -2.71
C THR A 131 4.74 -5.86 -4.08
N SER A 132 3.63 -5.23 -4.38
CA SER A 132 3.14 -5.22 -5.75
C SER A 132 4.11 -4.37 -6.56
N ASP A 133 4.50 -4.85 -7.72
CA ASP A 133 5.20 -4.01 -8.69
C ASP A 133 4.25 -2.84 -9.04
N LEU A 134 4.67 -1.63 -8.72
CA LEU A 134 3.90 -0.41 -8.94
C LEU A 134 3.54 -0.21 -10.41
N ILE A 135 4.44 -0.63 -11.30
CA ILE A 135 4.30 -0.46 -12.75
C ILE A 135 3.38 -1.53 -13.31
N GLU A 136 3.60 -2.79 -12.96
CA GLU A 136 2.79 -3.91 -13.44
C GLU A 136 1.34 -3.84 -12.93
N ASN A 137 1.14 -3.41 -11.69
CA ASN A 137 -0.19 -3.33 -11.07
C ASN A 137 -0.87 -1.96 -11.19
N GLN A 138 -0.28 -1.02 -11.94
CA GLN A 138 -0.85 0.29 -12.28
C GLN A 138 -1.23 1.16 -11.08
N PHE A 139 -0.54 1.03 -9.94
CA PHE A 139 -0.75 1.92 -8.81
C PHE A 139 -0.20 3.32 -9.07
N ASP A 140 -0.93 4.34 -8.61
CA ASP A 140 -0.47 5.72 -8.66
C ASP A 140 0.56 6.00 -7.57
N CYS A 141 0.32 5.46 -6.37
CA CYS A 141 1.25 5.51 -5.25
C CYS A 141 1.08 4.30 -4.33
N VAL A 142 2.07 4.10 -3.48
CA VAL A 142 2.06 3.04 -2.46
C VAL A 142 2.47 3.60 -1.10
N ILE A 143 1.91 3.05 -0.04
CA ILE A 143 2.40 3.26 1.33
C ILE A 143 3.22 2.03 1.72
N ARG A 144 4.40 2.24 2.29
CA ARG A 144 5.30 1.15 2.70
C ARG A 144 5.85 1.41 4.10
N ILE A 145 5.98 0.31 4.86
CA ILE A 145 6.60 0.29 6.19
C ILE A 145 7.99 -0.30 6.05
N GLY A 146 8.98 0.32 6.69
CA GLY A 146 10.38 -0.05 6.60
C GLY A 146 11.14 0.73 5.53
N ARG A 147 12.38 0.33 5.29
CA ARG A 147 13.25 0.98 4.29
C ARG A 147 12.79 0.62 2.88
N LEU A 148 12.74 1.62 2.03
CA LEU A 148 12.56 1.43 0.59
C LEU A 148 13.94 1.14 -0.04
N HIS A 149 13.98 0.15 -0.91
CA HIS A 149 15.21 -0.27 -1.62
C HIS A 149 15.09 -0.08 -3.13
N ASP A 150 14.07 0.63 -3.59
CA ASP A 150 13.80 0.85 -5.01
C ASP A 150 14.11 2.31 -5.36
N ASP A 151 15.24 2.52 -6.01
CA ASP A 151 15.74 3.85 -6.41
C ASP A 151 14.94 4.46 -7.58
N SER A 152 14.05 3.70 -8.22
CA SER A 152 13.17 4.19 -9.29
C SER A 152 11.94 4.95 -8.76
N LEU A 153 11.76 4.98 -7.44
CA LEU A 153 10.63 5.60 -6.78
C LEU A 153 11.02 6.91 -6.10
N VAL A 154 10.16 7.90 -6.26
CA VAL A 154 10.18 9.09 -5.40
C VAL A 154 9.47 8.75 -4.11
N ALA A 155 10.16 8.88 -2.99
CA ALA A 155 9.62 8.58 -1.68
C ALA A 155 9.52 9.82 -0.80
N ARG A 156 8.45 9.91 -0.01
CA ARG A 156 8.25 10.93 1.01
C ARG A 156 7.97 10.26 2.34
N SER A 157 8.70 10.67 3.37
CA SER A 157 8.46 10.17 4.72
C SER A 157 7.11 10.64 5.25
N LEU A 158 6.37 9.72 5.84
CA LEU A 158 5.12 9.97 6.57
C LEU A 158 5.34 10.02 8.09
N GLY A 159 6.45 9.45 8.57
CA GLY A 159 6.78 9.32 9.99
C GLY A 159 7.36 7.96 10.32
N ALA A 160 7.23 7.56 11.57
CA ALA A 160 7.64 6.24 12.05
C ALA A 160 6.57 5.62 12.95
N LEU A 161 6.51 4.31 12.97
CA LEU A 161 5.57 3.53 13.77
C LEU A 161 6.24 3.07 15.06
N PRO A 162 5.76 3.51 16.22
CA PRO A 162 6.17 2.94 17.50
C PRO A 162 5.81 1.45 17.58
N MET A 163 6.76 0.68 18.09
CA MET A 163 6.62 -0.76 18.29
C MET A 163 6.47 -1.09 19.77
N VAL A 164 5.80 -2.19 20.06
CA VAL A 164 5.58 -2.68 21.43
C VAL A 164 5.78 -4.18 21.50
N VAL A 165 6.28 -4.64 22.63
CA VAL A 165 6.33 -6.07 22.99
C VAL A 165 5.18 -6.35 23.93
N CYS A 166 4.34 -7.34 23.61
CA CYS A 166 3.20 -7.68 24.45
C CYS A 166 2.83 -9.17 24.36
N ALA A 167 2.03 -9.63 25.32
CA ALA A 167 1.49 -10.98 25.36
C ALA A 167 0.13 -11.00 26.07
N ALA A 168 -0.69 -12.03 25.80
CA ALA A 168 -1.95 -12.22 26.52
C ALA A 168 -1.71 -12.62 27.98
N PRO A 169 -2.59 -12.19 28.93
CA PRO A 169 -2.54 -12.60 30.34
C PRO A 169 -2.53 -14.14 30.50
N ALA A 170 -3.29 -14.84 29.67
CA ALA A 170 -3.35 -16.31 29.71
C ALA A 170 -1.99 -16.97 29.38
N TYR A 171 -1.23 -16.38 28.44
CA TYR A 171 0.12 -16.85 28.13
C TYR A 171 1.07 -16.61 29.32
N LEU A 172 1.06 -15.39 29.87
CA LEU A 172 1.92 -15.01 30.99
C LEU A 172 1.60 -15.78 32.26
N LYS A 173 0.33 -16.16 32.49
CA LYS A 173 -0.06 -17.02 33.61
C LYS A 173 0.54 -18.42 33.49
N ARG A 174 0.69 -18.95 32.28
CA ARG A 174 1.27 -20.30 32.05
C ARG A 174 2.79 -20.32 32.07
N GLN A 175 3.42 -19.29 31.51
CA GLN A 175 4.87 -19.28 31.26
C GLN A 175 5.66 -18.35 32.20
N GLY A 176 4.97 -17.55 32.98
CA GLY A 176 5.57 -16.46 33.76
C GLY A 176 5.68 -15.17 32.93
N LYS A 177 5.96 -14.05 33.62
CA LYS A 177 6.23 -12.76 33.01
C LYS A 177 7.75 -12.51 32.98
N PRO A 178 8.38 -12.30 31.83
CA PRO A 178 9.80 -11.97 31.78
C PRO A 178 10.03 -10.60 32.42
N SER A 179 11.00 -10.50 33.32
CA SER A 179 11.37 -9.26 34.02
C SER A 179 12.53 -8.53 33.31
N HIS A 180 13.31 -9.23 32.50
CA HIS A 180 14.44 -8.67 31.77
C HIS A 180 14.52 -9.25 30.34
N PRO A 181 14.96 -8.49 29.34
CA PRO A 181 15.06 -8.96 27.95
C PRO A 181 15.88 -10.24 27.73
N THR A 182 16.90 -10.48 28.53
CA THR A 182 17.72 -11.72 28.46
C THR A 182 16.90 -12.99 28.66
N GLN A 183 15.76 -12.92 29.33
CA GLN A 183 14.89 -14.07 29.58
C GLN A 183 14.06 -14.46 28.34
N LEU A 184 13.97 -13.59 27.32
CA LEU A 184 13.14 -13.81 26.13
C LEU A 184 13.50 -15.10 25.38
N VAL A 185 14.72 -15.58 25.50
CA VAL A 185 15.17 -16.85 24.92
C VAL A 185 14.42 -18.08 25.44
N HIS A 186 13.72 -17.95 26.57
CA HIS A 186 12.93 -19.03 27.18
C HIS A 186 11.44 -18.94 26.86
N PHE A 187 11.01 -17.90 26.13
CA PHE A 187 9.60 -17.67 25.80
C PHE A 187 9.34 -17.89 24.33
N HIS A 188 8.19 -18.44 23.98
CA HIS A 188 7.79 -18.57 22.59
C HIS A 188 7.41 -17.19 22.01
N HIS A 189 7.99 -16.87 20.88
CA HIS A 189 7.68 -15.69 20.11
C HIS A 189 6.72 -16.01 18.96
N ILE A 190 5.79 -15.11 18.68
CA ILE A 190 5.05 -15.10 17.44
C ILE A 190 5.95 -14.43 16.39
N GLN A 191 6.50 -15.23 15.49
CA GLN A 191 7.45 -14.74 14.52
C GLN A 191 6.74 -14.08 13.34
N VAL A 192 7.09 -12.83 13.04
CA VAL A 192 6.61 -12.12 11.85
C VAL A 192 7.68 -12.13 10.77
N ARG A 193 7.32 -12.56 9.57
CA ARG A 193 8.22 -12.65 8.41
C ARG A 193 7.83 -11.66 7.34
N SER A 194 8.84 -11.13 6.67
CA SER A 194 8.63 -10.34 5.45
C SER A 194 7.95 -11.20 4.37
N PRO A 195 6.83 -10.75 3.81
CA PRO A 195 6.16 -11.48 2.74
C PRO A 195 6.94 -11.50 1.43
N GLN A 196 7.98 -10.66 1.31
CA GLN A 196 8.84 -10.57 0.13
C GLN A 196 10.04 -11.51 0.22
N SER A 197 10.81 -11.38 1.32
CA SER A 197 12.06 -12.12 1.49
C SER A 197 11.90 -13.42 2.27
N GLY A 198 10.75 -13.63 2.92
CA GLY A 198 10.54 -14.75 3.85
C GLY A 198 11.39 -14.68 5.12
N ARG A 199 12.26 -13.66 5.24
CA ARG A 199 13.10 -13.47 6.43
C ARG A 199 12.26 -12.91 7.58
N ARG A 200 12.59 -13.28 8.82
CA ARG A 200 11.97 -12.68 10.00
C ARG A 200 12.35 -11.22 10.11
N PHE A 201 11.43 -10.40 10.62
CA PHE A 201 11.80 -9.07 11.06
C PHE A 201 12.61 -9.18 12.35
N GLU A 202 13.72 -8.45 12.40
CA GLU A 202 14.59 -8.39 13.56
C GLU A 202 14.35 -7.06 14.26
N HIS A 203 14.07 -7.11 15.55
CA HIS A 203 13.86 -5.95 16.40
C HIS A 203 14.77 -6.03 17.62
N GLN A 204 15.03 -4.87 18.20
CA GLN A 204 15.83 -4.77 19.41
C GLN A 204 15.09 -3.99 20.49
N LEU A 205 15.27 -4.39 21.74
CA LEU A 205 14.93 -3.62 22.91
C LEU A 205 16.15 -2.82 23.35
N MET A 206 15.97 -1.52 23.49
CA MET A 206 17.02 -0.57 23.82
C MET A 206 16.69 0.18 25.12
N LYS A 207 17.68 0.34 26.01
CA LYS A 207 17.58 1.13 27.22
C LYS A 207 18.94 1.69 27.56
N ALA A 208 19.09 3.02 27.54
CA ALA A 208 20.38 3.69 27.70
C ALA A 208 21.44 3.14 26.72
N SER A 209 22.51 2.51 27.22
CA SER A 209 23.55 1.90 26.40
C SER A 209 23.35 0.40 26.15
N GLU A 210 22.29 -0.20 26.70
CA GLU A 210 22.00 -1.62 26.54
C GLU A 210 21.09 -1.86 25.34
N SER A 211 21.35 -2.97 24.62
CA SER A 211 20.54 -3.40 23.49
C SER A 211 20.44 -4.93 23.47
N PHE A 212 19.21 -5.45 23.37
CA PHE A 212 18.94 -6.87 23.33
C PHE A 212 18.07 -7.24 22.15
N PRO A 213 18.41 -8.29 21.38
CA PRO A 213 17.59 -8.76 20.28
C PRO A 213 16.26 -9.34 20.80
N LEU A 214 15.17 -8.98 20.14
CA LEU A 214 13.85 -9.57 20.37
C LEU A 214 13.78 -10.92 19.64
N SER A 215 14.34 -11.95 20.25
CA SER A 215 14.41 -13.28 19.67
C SER A 215 14.23 -14.38 20.72
N GLY A 216 13.61 -15.48 20.27
CA GLY A 216 13.40 -16.68 21.08
C GLY A 216 12.85 -17.82 20.22
N PRO A 217 12.55 -18.98 20.80
CA PRO A 217 11.89 -20.07 20.11
C PRO A 217 10.53 -19.62 19.58
N PHE A 218 10.03 -20.25 18.52
CA PHE A 218 8.72 -19.97 17.98
C PHE A 218 7.97 -21.26 17.65
N GLN A 219 6.64 -21.22 17.77
CA GLN A 219 5.75 -22.29 17.33
C GLN A 219 4.87 -21.84 16.17
N ILE A 220 4.69 -20.53 16.01
CA ILE A 220 3.91 -19.94 14.93
C ILE A 220 4.71 -18.84 14.24
N SER A 221 4.65 -18.83 12.92
CA SER A 221 5.24 -17.80 12.08
C SER A 221 4.19 -17.31 11.08
N VAL A 222 4.03 -15.99 10.97
CA VAL A 222 3.05 -15.33 10.11
C VAL A 222 3.72 -14.25 9.26
N ASN A 223 3.05 -13.78 8.22
CA ASN A 223 3.52 -12.70 7.36
C ASN A 223 2.57 -11.48 7.37
N ASP A 224 1.71 -11.42 8.37
CA ASP A 224 0.70 -10.38 8.52
C ASP A 224 0.60 -9.92 9.98
N ALA A 225 0.50 -8.60 10.20
CA ALA A 225 0.46 -8.03 11.55
C ALA A 225 -0.85 -8.35 12.30
N TYR A 226 -1.98 -8.44 11.58
CA TYR A 226 -3.25 -8.83 12.20
C TYR A 226 -3.27 -10.31 12.59
N ALA A 227 -2.67 -11.17 11.78
CA ALA A 227 -2.50 -12.58 12.13
C ALA A 227 -1.61 -12.73 13.38
N ALA A 228 -0.53 -11.94 13.47
CA ALA A 228 0.32 -11.89 14.66
C ALA A 228 -0.43 -11.40 15.91
N PHE A 229 -1.21 -10.34 15.76
CA PHE A 229 -2.07 -9.80 16.82
C PHE A 229 -3.11 -10.83 17.30
N SER A 230 -3.78 -11.51 16.37
CA SER A 230 -4.75 -12.55 16.68
C SER A 230 -4.10 -13.73 17.43
N ALA A 231 -2.92 -14.16 16.99
CA ALA A 231 -2.15 -15.21 17.67
C ALA A 231 -1.73 -14.79 19.09
N ALA A 232 -1.35 -13.52 19.29
CA ALA A 232 -1.01 -12.99 20.61
C ALA A 232 -2.22 -12.99 21.55
N ARG A 233 -3.39 -12.54 21.09
CA ARG A 233 -4.64 -12.58 21.87
C ARG A 233 -5.06 -14.01 22.21
N ALA A 234 -4.81 -14.95 21.32
CA ALA A 234 -5.05 -16.39 21.59
C ALA A 234 -4.04 -16.99 22.59
N GLY A 235 -3.05 -16.21 23.07
CA GLY A 235 -2.08 -16.67 24.05
C GLY A 235 -1.03 -17.64 23.50
N LEU A 236 -0.67 -17.51 22.22
CA LEU A 236 0.30 -18.39 21.56
C LEU A 236 1.75 -17.96 21.77
N GLY A 237 1.99 -16.76 22.32
CA GLY A 237 3.36 -16.29 22.56
C GLY A 237 3.47 -14.78 22.80
N ILE A 238 4.71 -14.32 22.89
CA ILE A 238 5.07 -12.90 22.91
C ILE A 238 5.11 -12.39 21.47
N VAL A 239 4.54 -11.22 21.22
CA VAL A 239 4.58 -10.55 19.92
C VAL A 239 5.27 -9.20 20.02
N THR A 240 6.05 -8.86 19.00
CA THR A 240 6.51 -7.51 18.71
C THR A 240 5.69 -6.99 17.54
N THR A 241 4.96 -5.89 17.77
CA THR A 241 4.03 -5.36 16.76
C THR A 241 3.85 -3.85 16.90
N TYR A 242 3.09 -3.24 15.98
CA TYR A 242 2.79 -1.81 16.00
C TYR A 242 1.92 -1.46 17.21
N GLU A 243 2.32 -0.42 17.95
CA GLU A 243 1.59 0.02 19.15
C GLU A 243 0.14 0.41 18.82
N PHE A 244 -0.09 1.13 17.71
CA PHE A 244 -1.44 1.54 17.30
C PHE A 244 -2.38 0.37 17.02
N LEU A 245 -1.85 -0.76 16.53
CA LEU A 245 -2.64 -1.96 16.23
C LEU A 245 -3.18 -2.64 17.50
N VAL A 246 -2.43 -2.59 18.56
CA VAL A 246 -2.75 -3.28 19.82
C VAL A 246 -3.21 -2.36 20.94
N ALA A 247 -3.25 -1.04 20.70
CA ALA A 247 -3.55 -0.01 21.70
C ALA A 247 -4.86 -0.29 22.46
N ASP A 248 -5.90 -0.71 21.74
CA ASP A 248 -7.21 -1.03 22.33
C ASP A 248 -7.15 -2.28 23.20
N ALA A 249 -6.44 -3.32 22.77
CA ALA A 249 -6.25 -4.55 23.53
C ALA A 249 -5.38 -4.34 24.77
N LEU A 250 -4.38 -3.47 24.70
CA LEU A 250 -3.57 -3.07 25.86
C LEU A 250 -4.43 -2.31 26.86
N ARG A 251 -5.25 -1.36 26.43
CA ARG A 251 -6.14 -0.58 27.31
C ARG A 251 -7.21 -1.45 28.00
N LYS A 252 -7.73 -2.46 27.30
CA LYS A 252 -8.72 -3.42 27.83
C LYS A 252 -8.12 -4.51 28.68
N GLY A 253 -6.79 -4.67 28.68
CA GLY A 253 -6.10 -5.75 29.38
C GLY A 253 -6.13 -7.10 28.66
N ASP A 254 -6.60 -7.16 27.40
CA ASP A 254 -6.54 -8.35 26.55
C ASP A 254 -5.08 -8.73 26.22
N LEU A 255 -4.20 -7.73 26.17
CA LEU A 255 -2.75 -7.86 26.09
C LEU A 255 -2.08 -7.04 27.19
N ILE A 256 -0.94 -7.52 27.67
CA ILE A 256 -0.10 -6.86 28.65
C ILE A 256 1.20 -6.44 27.96
N ARG A 257 1.56 -5.16 28.07
CA ARG A 257 2.86 -4.64 27.63
C ARG A 257 3.97 -5.25 28.48
N LEU A 258 5.05 -5.56 27.85
CA LEU A 258 6.28 -6.06 28.46
C LEU A 258 7.38 -5.01 28.27
N PHE A 259 8.24 -4.88 29.26
CA PHE A 259 9.41 -4.00 29.19
C PHE A 259 9.05 -2.52 29.00
N ASP A 260 8.17 -1.98 29.85
CA ASP A 260 7.67 -0.59 29.76
C ASP A 260 8.77 0.48 29.78
N ASP A 261 9.92 0.17 30.37
CA ASP A 261 11.09 1.02 30.49
C ASP A 261 12.14 0.81 29.37
N TRP A 262 11.82 -0.03 28.38
CA TRP A 262 12.63 -0.29 27.18
C TRP A 262 11.95 0.26 25.95
N GLN A 263 12.74 0.68 24.97
CA GLN A 263 12.27 1.13 23.67
C GLN A 263 12.52 0.04 22.63
N VAL A 264 11.55 -0.18 21.77
CA VAL A 264 11.71 -0.98 20.54
C VAL A 264 12.05 -0.02 19.41
N ASP A 265 12.89 -0.46 18.46
CA ASP A 265 13.19 0.28 17.25
C ASP A 265 11.90 0.62 16.47
N GLU A 266 11.78 1.88 16.07
CA GLU A 266 10.66 2.37 15.28
C GLU A 266 10.81 1.97 13.80
N LEU A 267 9.71 1.75 13.11
CA LEU A 267 9.72 1.46 11.69
C LEU A 267 9.30 2.68 10.88
N PRO A 268 10.16 3.21 9.98
CA PRO A 268 9.80 4.34 9.14
C PRO A 268 8.65 3.97 8.19
N VAL A 269 7.83 4.96 7.87
CA VAL A 269 6.75 4.82 6.89
C VAL A 269 6.94 5.84 5.78
N HIS A 270 6.76 5.38 4.56
CA HIS A 270 6.90 6.20 3.36
C HIS A 270 5.67 6.04 2.48
N ILE A 271 5.29 7.15 1.82
CA ILE A 271 4.50 7.09 0.60
C ILE A 271 5.44 7.25 -0.59
N ALA A 272 5.29 6.41 -1.59
CA ALA A 272 6.16 6.39 -2.74
C ALA A 272 5.37 6.26 -4.05
N TRP A 273 5.92 6.80 -5.14
CA TRP A 273 5.34 6.77 -6.48
C TRP A 273 6.44 6.76 -7.54
N PRO A 274 6.19 6.26 -8.75
CA PRO A 274 7.15 6.31 -9.85
C PRO A 274 7.51 7.77 -10.22
N GLU A 275 8.77 8.01 -10.57
CA GLU A 275 9.26 9.34 -10.89
C GLU A 275 8.44 10.02 -12.01
N ASN A 276 8.02 9.28 -13.01
CA ASN A 276 7.18 9.76 -14.10
C ASN A 276 5.77 10.20 -13.65
N ARG A 277 5.34 9.87 -12.43
CA ARG A 277 4.06 10.27 -11.81
C ARG A 277 4.20 11.38 -10.76
N GLN A 278 5.41 11.90 -10.55
CA GLN A 278 5.72 12.88 -9.48
C GLN A 278 4.85 14.14 -9.53
N LEU A 279 4.35 14.54 -10.69
CA LEU A 279 3.58 15.77 -10.90
C LEU A 279 2.05 15.55 -10.88
N ALA A 280 1.54 14.35 -10.67
CA ALA A 280 0.09 14.12 -10.62
C ALA A 280 -0.50 14.75 -9.34
N PRO A 281 -1.33 15.81 -9.47
CA PRO A 281 -1.83 16.55 -8.30
C PRO A 281 -2.58 15.67 -7.30
N ARG A 282 -3.34 14.67 -7.78
CA ARG A 282 -4.08 13.73 -6.92
C ARG A 282 -3.20 12.93 -5.98
N ILE A 283 -1.97 12.56 -6.41
CA ILE A 283 -1.00 11.86 -5.56
C ILE A 283 -0.52 12.79 -4.45
N ARG A 284 -0.24 14.06 -4.79
CA ARG A 284 0.19 15.06 -3.82
C ARG A 284 -0.89 15.33 -2.77
N LEU A 285 -2.14 15.54 -3.19
CA LEU A 285 -3.27 15.75 -2.29
C LEU A 285 -3.43 14.58 -1.32
N PHE A 286 -3.37 13.35 -1.83
CA PHE A 286 -3.47 12.16 -1.01
C PHE A 286 -2.28 12.02 -0.05
N ALA A 287 -1.06 12.26 -0.53
CA ALA A 287 0.15 12.21 0.30
C ALA A 287 0.13 13.23 1.43
N ASP A 288 -0.34 14.47 1.16
CA ASP A 288 -0.47 15.52 2.16
C ASP A 288 -1.54 15.15 3.19
N TRP A 289 -2.69 14.65 2.73
CA TRP A 289 -3.77 14.19 3.62
C TRP A 289 -3.31 13.00 4.49
N VAL A 290 -2.64 11.99 3.93
CA VAL A 290 -2.11 10.86 4.72
C VAL A 290 -1.13 11.37 5.77
N ARG A 291 -0.26 12.31 5.43
CA ARG A 291 0.67 12.91 6.39
C ARG A 291 -0.04 13.63 7.53
N GLU A 292 -1.15 14.32 7.27
CA GLU A 292 -2.01 14.89 8.32
C GLU A 292 -2.48 13.78 9.28
N GLN A 293 -2.94 12.63 8.76
CA GLN A 293 -3.43 11.52 9.58
C GLN A 293 -2.33 10.97 10.51
N PHE A 294 -1.10 10.86 10.02
CA PHE A 294 0.04 10.46 10.85
C PHE A 294 0.35 11.49 11.94
N SER A 295 0.24 12.78 11.64
CA SER A 295 0.47 13.86 12.60
C SER A 295 -0.57 13.86 13.73
N VAL A 296 -1.84 13.69 13.39
CA VAL A 296 -2.95 13.65 14.37
C VAL A 296 -2.84 12.45 15.32
N THR A 297 -2.28 11.34 14.85
CA THR A 297 -2.12 10.13 15.66
C THR A 297 -0.81 10.07 16.45
N GLY A 298 0.03 11.12 16.39
CA GLY A 298 1.31 11.17 17.09
C GLY A 298 2.38 10.24 16.51
N MET A 299 2.16 9.72 15.31
CA MET A 299 3.08 8.81 14.59
C MET A 299 4.11 9.56 13.74
N THR A 300 4.21 10.87 13.89
CA THR A 300 5.32 11.63 13.32
C THR A 300 6.57 11.27 14.11
N GLY A 301 7.46 10.50 13.52
CA GLY A 301 8.75 10.16 14.12
C GLY A 301 9.42 11.42 14.69
N ARG A 302 10.13 11.25 15.78
CA ARG A 302 11.01 12.31 16.32
C ARG A 302 11.93 12.77 15.20
N PRO A 303 12.12 14.09 15.02
CA PRO A 303 13.00 14.65 14.02
C PRO A 303 14.43 14.15 14.14
#